data_0c1fde34b35e5ec29c9c6e9c428ca6b1
#
_entry.id   0c1fde34b35e5ec29c9c6e9c428ca6b1
#
_cell.length_a   1.000
_cell.length_b   1.000
_cell.length_c   1.000
_cell.angle_alpha   90.00
_cell.angle_beta   90.00
_cell.angle_gamma   90.00
#
_symmetry.space_group_name_H-M   'P 1'
#
loop_
_entity.id
_entity.type
_entity.pdbx_description
1 polymer ?
#
loop_
_entity_poly.entity_id
_entity_poly.type
_entity_poly.pdbx_seq_one_letter_code
_entity_poly.pdbx_strand_id
1 'polypeptide(L)'
;MEFSLEGTTLHVSDVERSLQFYGRIPGAMVQVHRPGIFALLKIGKSRLGLLGVGASGQFHIEIGTTDLDLAYERIREMGIEPEGPPKDSWGDRSFLAKDPDGYWVEFDAALEDGA
;
A
#
# COMPACT_ATOMS: atom_id res chain seq x y z
N MET A 1 -2.11 -1.88 30.01
CA MET A 1 -2.90 -1.49 28.83
C MET A 1 -1.98 -1.02 27.72
N GLU A 2 -2.13 -1.59 26.55
CA GLU A 2 -1.31 -1.22 25.41
C GLU A 2 -2.19 -0.75 24.25
N PHE A 3 -1.67 0.17 23.47
CA PHE A 3 -2.34 0.68 22.26
C PHE A 3 -1.52 0.31 21.04
N SER A 4 -2.18 -0.03 19.95
CA SER A 4 -1.52 -0.30 18.68
C SER A 4 -2.34 0.28 17.53
N LEU A 5 -1.65 0.69 16.47
CA LEU A 5 -2.33 1.15 15.28
C LEU A 5 -2.77 -0.08 14.48
N GLU A 6 -4.09 -0.29 14.39
CA GLU A 6 -4.65 -1.48 13.74
C GLU A 6 -4.58 -1.40 12.22
N GLY A 7 -4.74 -0.23 11.69
CA GLY A 7 -4.74 -0.06 10.25
C GLY A 7 -5.28 1.29 9.82
N THR A 8 -5.61 1.38 8.56
CA THR A 8 -6.08 2.60 7.91
C THR A 8 -7.27 2.26 7.03
N THR A 9 -8.24 3.17 6.95
CA THR A 9 -9.33 3.06 5.99
C THR A 9 -9.23 4.21 4.99
N LEU A 10 -9.21 3.88 3.71
CA LEU A 10 -9.24 4.87 2.63
C LEU A 10 -10.66 5.04 2.12
N HIS A 11 -11.02 6.28 1.84
CA HIS A 11 -12.21 6.59 1.06
C HIS A 11 -11.83 6.47 -0.41
N VAL A 12 -12.52 5.60 -1.12
CA VAL A 12 -12.19 5.29 -2.52
C VAL A 12 -13.39 5.53 -3.42
N SER A 13 -13.12 5.78 -4.70
CA SER A 13 -14.18 6.01 -5.67
C SER A 13 -14.78 4.70 -6.18
N ASP A 14 -14.01 3.63 -6.19
CA ASP A 14 -14.42 2.32 -6.73
C ASP A 14 -13.73 1.23 -5.92
N VAL A 15 -14.50 0.57 -5.06
CA VAL A 15 -13.96 -0.45 -4.14
C VAL A 15 -13.28 -1.58 -4.90
N GLU A 16 -13.90 -2.09 -5.97
CA GLU A 16 -13.36 -3.24 -6.71
C GLU A 16 -12.05 -2.89 -7.41
N ARG A 17 -11.96 -1.69 -7.97
CA ARG A 17 -10.74 -1.24 -8.63
C ARG A 17 -9.60 -1.04 -7.63
N SER A 18 -9.90 -0.46 -6.48
CA SER A 18 -8.92 -0.28 -5.41
C SER A 18 -8.50 -1.63 -4.83
N LEU A 19 -9.45 -2.54 -4.64
CA LEU A 19 -9.16 -3.88 -4.15
C LEU A 19 -8.24 -4.64 -5.12
N GLN A 20 -8.47 -4.49 -6.42
CA GLN A 20 -7.62 -5.11 -7.42
C GLN A 20 -6.19 -4.57 -7.34
N PHE A 21 -6.05 -3.27 -7.12
CA PHE A 21 -4.73 -2.66 -6.97
C PHE A 21 -4.02 -3.17 -5.72
N TYR A 22 -4.62 -2.98 -4.55
CA TYR A 22 -3.97 -3.33 -3.28
C TYR A 22 -3.82 -4.84 -3.09
N GLY A 23 -4.70 -5.62 -3.67
CA GLY A 23 -4.61 -7.08 -3.64
C GLY A 23 -3.43 -7.66 -4.41
N ARG A 24 -2.81 -6.87 -5.29
CA ARG A 24 -1.61 -7.27 -6.02
C ARG A 24 -0.34 -7.16 -5.20
N ILE A 25 -0.40 -6.49 -4.07
CA ILE A 25 0.77 -6.37 -3.20
C ILE A 25 1.09 -7.77 -2.66
N PRO A 26 2.33 -8.25 -2.83
CA PRO A 26 2.68 -9.58 -2.37
C PRO A 26 2.36 -9.77 -0.88
N GLY A 27 1.65 -10.84 -0.56
CA GLY A 27 1.24 -11.13 0.81
C GLY A 27 -0.08 -10.50 1.24
N ALA A 28 -0.68 -9.64 0.41
CA ALA A 28 -1.97 -9.07 0.75
C ALA A 28 -3.07 -10.14 0.75
N MET A 29 -3.92 -10.11 1.75
CA MET A 29 -5.01 -11.08 1.90
C MET A 29 -6.33 -10.34 2.12
N VAL A 30 -7.31 -10.64 1.27
CA VAL A 30 -8.66 -10.07 1.42
C VAL A 30 -9.37 -10.76 2.56
N GLN A 31 -9.81 -10.00 3.56
CA GLN A 31 -10.54 -10.52 4.70
C GLN A 31 -12.05 -10.32 4.59
N VAL A 32 -12.46 -9.20 4.01
CA VAL A 32 -13.87 -8.87 3.83
C VAL A 32 -14.03 -8.21 2.46
N HIS A 33 -15.09 -8.56 1.76
CA HIS A 33 -15.42 -7.87 0.51
C HIS A 33 -16.93 -7.78 0.38
N ARG A 34 -17.44 -6.56 0.43
CA ARG A 34 -18.84 -6.24 0.15
C ARG A 34 -18.86 -5.39 -1.11
N PRO A 35 -19.26 -5.96 -2.25
CA PRO A 35 -19.15 -5.27 -3.55
C PRO A 35 -19.72 -3.86 -3.54
N GLY A 36 -18.93 -2.92 -4.03
CA GLY A 36 -19.31 -1.51 -4.13
C GLY A 36 -19.32 -0.74 -2.82
N ILE A 37 -19.21 -1.42 -1.70
CA ILE A 37 -19.40 -0.79 -0.38
C ILE A 37 -18.09 -0.75 0.41
N PHE A 38 -17.46 -1.90 0.61
CA PHE A 38 -16.32 -1.98 1.49
C PHE A 38 -15.48 -3.22 1.21
N ALA A 39 -14.16 -3.07 1.37
CA ALA A 39 -13.24 -4.21 1.40
C ALA A 39 -12.22 -4.01 2.51
N LEU A 40 -11.74 -5.11 3.05
CA LEU A 40 -10.71 -5.10 4.08
C LEU A 40 -9.63 -6.10 3.69
N LEU A 41 -8.38 -5.62 3.63
CA LEU A 41 -7.23 -6.46 3.36
C LEU A 41 -6.33 -6.47 4.59
N LYS A 42 -5.64 -7.58 4.77
CA LYS A 42 -4.55 -7.66 5.71
C LYS A 42 -3.25 -7.64 4.91
N ILE A 43 -2.35 -6.75 5.28
CA ILE A 43 -1.02 -6.65 4.69
C ILE A 43 -0.02 -6.70 5.85
N GLY A 44 0.69 -7.82 5.97
CA GLY A 44 1.53 -8.04 7.13
C GLY A 44 0.67 -8.11 8.39
N LYS A 45 0.98 -7.27 9.37
CA LYS A 45 0.25 -7.22 10.65
C LYS A 45 -0.84 -6.15 10.67
N SER A 46 -0.93 -5.33 9.64
CA SER A 46 -1.86 -4.21 9.59
C SER A 46 -3.00 -4.47 8.63
N ARG A 47 -4.04 -3.68 8.75
CA ARG A 47 -5.22 -3.77 7.90
C ARG A 47 -5.42 -2.51 7.10
N LEU A 48 -5.89 -2.70 5.88
CA LEU A 48 -6.26 -1.60 5.00
C LEU A 48 -7.73 -1.77 4.62
N GLY A 49 -8.55 -0.81 5.02
CA GLY A 49 -9.95 -0.76 4.63
C GLY A 49 -10.13 0.12 3.41
N LEU A 50 -11.06 -0.27 2.53
CA LEU A 50 -11.41 0.49 1.34
C LEU A 50 -12.91 0.76 1.40
N LEU A 51 -13.30 2.02 1.59
CA LEU A 51 -14.68 2.40 1.78
C LEU A 51 -15.19 3.20 0.57
N GLY A 52 -16.24 2.69 -0.09
CA GLY A 52 -16.74 3.23 -1.35
C GLY A 52 -17.62 4.46 -1.17
N VAL A 53 -17.05 5.56 -0.70
CA VAL A 53 -17.76 6.82 -0.47
C VAL A 53 -17.15 8.00 -1.24
N GLY A 54 -16.33 7.70 -2.25
CA GLY A 54 -15.62 8.70 -3.04
C GLY A 54 -14.28 9.06 -2.45
N ALA A 55 -13.28 9.25 -3.32
CA ALA A 55 -11.94 9.61 -2.88
C ALA A 55 -11.97 10.98 -2.19
N SER A 56 -11.35 11.06 -1.01
CA SER A 56 -11.46 12.27 -0.18
C SER A 56 -10.23 13.16 -0.21
N GLY A 57 -9.27 12.89 -1.09
CA GLY A 57 -8.16 13.79 -1.26
C GLY A 57 -6.81 13.16 -1.02
N GLN A 58 -5.90 13.93 -0.45
CA GLN A 58 -4.51 13.53 -0.33
C GLN A 58 -4.28 12.62 0.86
N PHE A 59 -3.71 11.49 0.59
CA PHE A 59 -3.37 10.51 1.60
C PHE A 59 -2.11 9.78 1.16
N HIS A 60 -1.30 9.40 2.12
CA HIS A 60 -0.03 8.73 1.87
C HIS A 60 0.01 7.42 2.65
N ILE A 61 0.14 6.32 1.95
CA ILE A 61 0.23 5.00 2.57
C ILE A 61 1.67 4.55 2.52
N GLU A 62 2.18 4.08 3.65
CA GLU A 62 3.54 3.56 3.73
C GLU A 62 3.51 2.06 3.97
N ILE A 63 4.18 1.32 3.09
CA ILE A 63 4.29 -0.13 3.15
C ILE A 63 5.76 -0.49 3.28
N GLY A 64 6.13 -1.02 4.42
CA GLY A 64 7.51 -1.41 4.69
C GLY A 64 7.83 -2.80 4.17
N THR A 65 9.07 -3.01 3.78
CA THR A 65 9.58 -4.31 3.35
C THR A 65 11.03 -4.47 3.80
N THR A 66 11.52 -5.69 3.82
CA THR A 66 12.91 -5.96 4.19
C THR A 66 13.85 -5.97 3.00
N ASP A 67 13.33 -6.11 1.78
CA ASP A 67 14.13 -6.10 0.55
C ASP A 67 13.41 -5.27 -0.51
N LEU A 68 13.77 -4.01 -0.58
CA LEU A 68 13.05 -3.08 -1.43
C LEU A 68 13.28 -3.32 -2.93
N ASP A 69 14.49 -3.71 -3.32
CA ASP A 69 14.77 -3.95 -4.72
C ASP A 69 14.01 -5.16 -5.25
N LEU A 70 13.89 -6.20 -4.43
CA LEU A 70 13.07 -7.35 -4.79
C LEU A 70 11.59 -6.97 -4.83
N ALA A 71 11.15 -6.15 -3.88
CA ALA A 71 9.76 -5.66 -3.85
C ALA A 71 9.45 -4.86 -5.12
N TYR A 72 10.37 -4.01 -5.55
CA TYR A 72 10.22 -3.23 -6.77
C TYR A 72 9.99 -4.15 -7.99
N GLU A 73 10.81 -5.19 -8.13
CA GLU A 73 10.65 -6.13 -9.24
C GLU A 73 9.33 -6.89 -9.16
N ARG A 74 8.98 -7.38 -7.97
CA ARG A 74 7.75 -8.13 -7.76
C ARG A 74 6.51 -7.30 -8.05
N ILE A 75 6.50 -6.06 -7.61
CA ILE A 75 5.37 -5.16 -7.83
C ILE A 75 5.19 -4.87 -9.31
N ARG A 76 6.27 -4.68 -10.04
CA ARG A 76 6.22 -4.49 -11.49
C ARG A 76 5.69 -5.73 -12.21
N GLU A 77 6.13 -6.91 -11.78
CA GLU A 77 5.62 -8.17 -12.34
C GLU A 77 4.13 -8.34 -12.11
N MET A 78 3.62 -7.78 -11.02
CA MET A 78 2.19 -7.83 -10.71
C MET A 78 1.37 -6.78 -11.47
N GLY A 79 2.01 -5.98 -12.30
CA GLY A 79 1.33 -4.99 -13.13
C GLY A 79 1.13 -3.62 -12.51
N ILE A 80 1.76 -3.37 -11.38
CA ILE A 80 1.74 -2.04 -10.77
C ILE A 80 2.93 -1.25 -11.30
N GLU A 81 2.67 -0.05 -11.82
CA GLU A 81 3.70 0.80 -12.42
C GLU A 81 4.25 1.77 -11.41
N PRO A 82 5.51 1.62 -10.97
CA PRO A 82 6.11 2.60 -10.07
C PRO A 82 6.33 3.94 -10.76
N GLU A 83 6.35 5.02 -9.97
CA GLU A 83 6.65 6.35 -10.44
C GLU A 83 8.08 6.47 -10.97
N GLY A 84 9.00 5.74 -10.36
CA GLY A 84 10.40 5.71 -10.76
C GLY A 84 11.14 4.64 -9.99
N PRO A 85 12.45 4.49 -10.23
CA PRO A 85 13.25 3.47 -9.55
C PRO A 85 13.45 3.80 -8.08
N PRO A 86 13.83 2.80 -7.27
CA PRO A 86 14.15 3.02 -5.87
C PRO A 86 15.22 4.09 -5.67
N LYS A 87 15.05 4.90 -4.63
CA LYS A 87 15.98 5.98 -4.26
C LYS A 87 16.29 5.92 -2.77
N ASP A 88 17.51 6.30 -2.42
CA ASP A 88 17.92 6.42 -1.03
C ASP A 88 17.67 7.83 -0.54
N SER A 89 17.11 7.97 0.66
CA SER A 89 16.84 9.27 1.26
C SER A 89 16.65 9.14 2.76
N TRP A 90 17.35 9.94 3.53
CA TRP A 90 17.13 10.06 4.99
C TRP A 90 17.14 8.72 5.75
N GLY A 91 18.05 7.82 5.41
CA GLY A 91 18.17 6.53 6.09
C GLY A 91 17.23 5.47 5.56
N ASP A 92 16.44 5.79 4.55
CA ASP A 92 15.51 4.86 3.90
C ASP A 92 15.81 4.71 2.42
N ARG A 93 15.39 3.58 1.88
CA ARG A 93 15.33 3.37 0.45
C ARG A 93 13.86 3.18 0.10
N SER A 94 13.38 3.85 -0.93
CA SER A 94 11.96 3.82 -1.24
C SER A 94 11.64 4.00 -2.72
N PHE A 95 10.43 3.60 -3.09
CA PHE A 95 9.83 3.98 -4.36
C PHE A 95 8.35 4.24 -4.16
N LEU A 96 7.76 4.96 -5.10
CA LEU A 96 6.36 5.38 -5.03
C LEU A 96 5.55 4.79 -6.17
N ALA A 97 4.27 4.55 -5.91
CA ALA A 97 3.29 4.22 -6.92
C ALA A 97 2.00 4.95 -6.59
N LYS A 98 1.15 5.15 -7.58
CA LYS A 98 -0.18 5.72 -7.36
C LYS A 98 -1.23 4.63 -7.41
N ASP A 99 -2.19 4.70 -6.50
CA ASP A 99 -3.34 3.83 -6.55
C ASP A 99 -4.38 4.36 -7.56
N PRO A 100 -5.50 3.63 -7.80
CA PRO A 100 -6.51 4.06 -8.78
C PRO A 100 -7.15 5.41 -8.52
N ASP A 101 -7.17 5.88 -7.27
CA ASP A 101 -7.70 7.19 -6.91
C ASP A 101 -6.64 8.27 -6.85
N GLY A 102 -5.39 7.93 -7.18
CA GLY A 102 -4.29 8.88 -7.15
C GLY A 102 -3.62 9.04 -5.80
N TYR A 103 -3.94 8.20 -4.83
CA TYR A 103 -3.23 8.19 -3.56
C TYR A 103 -1.80 7.69 -3.76
N TRP A 104 -0.87 8.34 -3.10
CA TRP A 104 0.51 7.90 -3.10
C TRP A 104 0.69 6.71 -2.18
N VAL A 105 1.33 5.67 -2.71
CA VAL A 105 1.73 4.50 -1.94
C VAL A 105 3.25 4.45 -1.95
N GLU A 106 3.85 4.58 -0.77
CA GLU A 106 5.30 4.52 -0.63
C GLU A 106 5.70 3.13 -0.13
N PHE A 107 6.60 2.50 -0.86
CA PHE A 107 7.22 1.24 -0.42
C PHE A 107 8.60 1.59 0.09
N ASP A 108 8.91 1.19 1.31
CA ASP A 108 10.17 1.59 1.94
C ASP A 108 10.85 0.46 2.70
N ALA A 109 12.16 0.59 2.86
CA ALA A 109 12.98 -0.27 3.68
C ALA A 109 14.07 0.56 4.32
N ALA A 110 14.37 0.30 5.58
CA ALA A 110 15.47 0.98 6.26
C ALA A 110 16.79 0.60 5.60
N LEU A 111 17.68 1.58 5.43
CA LEU A 111 19.03 1.31 4.98
C LEU A 111 19.81 0.63 6.09
N GLU A 112 20.62 -0.35 5.72
CA GLU A 112 21.43 -1.08 6.69
C GLU A 112 22.51 -0.19 7.31
N ASP A 113 23.04 -0.65 8.43
CA ASP A 113 24.13 0.01 9.16
C ASP A 113 23.79 1.39 9.68
N GLY A 114 22.52 1.63 9.93
CA GLY A 114 22.08 2.91 10.46
C GLY A 114 22.28 4.05 9.51
N ALA A 115 22.38 3.74 8.25
CA ALA A 115 22.58 4.73 7.22
C ALA A 115 21.39 5.70 7.12
#